data_758bac1e4ad294d3fc5b29d3a11b3dac
#
_entry.id   758bac1e4ad294d3fc5b29d3a11b3dac
#
_cell.length_a   1.000
_cell.length_b   1.000
_cell.length_c   1.000
_cell.angle_alpha   90.00
_cell.angle_beta   90.00
_cell.angle_gamma   90.00
#
_symmetry.space_group_name_H-M   'P 1'
#
loop_
_entity.id
_entity.type
_entity.pdbx_description
1 polymer ?
#
loop_
_entity_poly.entity_id
_entity_poly.type
_entity_poly.pdbx_seq_one_letter_code
_entity_poly.pdbx_strand_id
1 'polypeptide(L)'
;MNDEQQVPQAGTPAAPADAGETPLEKLEALGVRGILRQLARDGQIIDVRCEMPQCYCFRGRRYFEPSSSGSHWSPTADHYPRLKAHGGHLTPDNVRLAHRLCNRRDYTWRMKINAMLGKRMSLEEIAEALNAKQVPTIHGTNRWTAPSVRKAFVS
;
A
#
# COMPACT_ATOMS: atom_id res chain seq x y z
N MET A 1 -2.95 59.40 -44.04
CA MET A 1 -2.10 58.32 -43.57
C MET A 1 -2.51 57.98 -42.14
N ASN A 2 -3.38 57.00 -41.99
CA ASN A 2 -3.88 56.55 -40.68
C ASN A 2 -3.21 55.23 -40.38
N ASP A 3 -2.28 55.24 -39.41
CA ASP A 3 -1.70 54.04 -38.81
C ASP A 3 -2.72 53.47 -37.82
N GLU A 4 -3.43 52.42 -38.23
CA GLU A 4 -4.22 51.59 -37.32
C GLU A 4 -3.29 50.63 -36.56
N GLN A 5 -3.02 50.96 -35.31
CA GLN A 5 -2.33 50.07 -34.37
C GLN A 5 -3.27 48.93 -33.99
N GLN A 6 -2.97 47.75 -34.51
CA GLN A 6 -3.64 46.52 -34.19
C GLN A 6 -3.21 46.05 -32.76
N VAL A 7 -4.14 46.11 -31.79
CA VAL A 7 -3.95 45.63 -30.43
C VAL A 7 -3.94 44.09 -30.47
N PRO A 8 -2.91 43.40 -29.90
CA PRO A 8 -2.93 41.98 -29.84
C PRO A 8 -4.01 41.49 -28.84
N GLN A 9 -4.94 40.66 -29.32
CA GLN A 9 -5.90 39.98 -28.47
C GLN A 9 -5.18 39.03 -27.52
N ALA A 10 -5.37 39.27 -26.23
CA ALA A 10 -4.93 38.35 -25.17
C ALA A 10 -5.58 36.97 -25.38
N GLY A 11 -4.78 35.97 -25.62
CA GLY A 11 -5.20 34.59 -25.75
C GLY A 11 -5.95 34.13 -24.48
N THR A 12 -7.12 33.59 -24.68
CA THR A 12 -7.91 32.92 -23.64
C THR A 12 -7.04 31.84 -22.98
N PRO A 13 -6.89 31.82 -21.66
CA PRO A 13 -6.17 30.74 -21.01
C PRO A 13 -6.89 29.43 -21.31
N ALA A 14 -6.14 28.46 -21.82
CA ALA A 14 -6.63 27.11 -22.03
C ALA A 14 -7.21 26.58 -20.71
N ALA A 15 -8.40 25.99 -20.77
CA ALA A 15 -9.02 25.33 -19.64
C ALA A 15 -8.05 24.28 -19.10
N PRO A 16 -7.93 24.12 -17.77
CA PRO A 16 -7.05 23.11 -17.21
C PRO A 16 -7.48 21.74 -17.75
N ALA A 17 -6.51 21.02 -18.33
CA ALA A 17 -6.69 19.64 -18.75
C ALA A 17 -7.24 18.85 -17.56
N ASP A 18 -8.24 18.02 -17.84
CA ASP A 18 -8.96 17.07 -17.02
C ASP A 18 -8.18 16.70 -15.72
N ALA A 19 -8.46 17.42 -14.65
CA ALA A 19 -7.84 17.16 -13.35
C ALA A 19 -8.54 15.92 -12.80
N GLY A 20 -7.98 14.74 -13.09
CA GLY A 20 -8.45 13.46 -12.56
C GLY A 20 -8.61 13.53 -11.05
N GLU A 21 -9.52 12.74 -10.52
CA GLU A 21 -9.84 12.66 -9.10
C GLU A 21 -8.56 12.46 -8.24
N THR A 22 -8.38 13.31 -7.24
CA THR A 22 -7.21 13.25 -6.35
C THR A 22 -7.19 12.00 -5.48
N PRO A 23 -6.02 11.56 -4.97
CA PRO A 23 -5.97 10.45 -4.02
C PRO A 23 -6.86 10.63 -2.80
N LEU A 24 -7.00 11.85 -2.29
CA LEU A 24 -7.88 12.14 -1.16
C LEU A 24 -9.35 11.91 -1.52
N GLU A 25 -9.81 12.43 -2.64
CA GLU A 25 -11.20 12.23 -3.13
C GLU A 25 -11.51 10.76 -3.35
N LYS A 26 -10.59 9.99 -3.95
CA LYS A 26 -10.72 8.54 -4.12
C LYS A 26 -10.85 7.80 -2.79
N LEU A 27 -10.03 8.15 -1.80
CA LEU A 27 -10.10 7.54 -0.47
C LEU A 27 -11.36 7.92 0.28
N GLU A 28 -11.85 9.15 0.12
CA GLU A 28 -13.12 9.61 0.70
C GLU A 28 -14.31 8.88 0.08
N ALA A 29 -14.33 8.71 -1.24
CA ALA A 29 -15.35 7.93 -1.94
C ALA A 29 -15.36 6.44 -1.51
N LEU A 30 -14.19 5.88 -1.19
CA LEU A 30 -14.06 4.53 -0.61
C LEU A 30 -14.44 4.45 0.88
N GLY A 31 -14.78 5.56 1.52
CA GLY A 31 -15.14 5.61 2.94
C GLY A 31 -13.96 5.44 3.91
N VAL A 32 -12.73 5.64 3.45
CA VAL A 32 -11.53 5.54 4.28
C VAL A 32 -11.45 6.73 5.24
N ARG A 33 -11.04 6.48 6.48
CA ARG A 33 -10.87 7.50 7.53
C ARG A 33 -9.49 7.39 8.19
N GLY A 34 -9.16 8.37 9.05
CA GLY A 34 -7.94 8.35 9.86
C GLY A 34 -6.66 8.59 9.07
N ILE A 35 -5.62 7.82 9.39
CA ILE A 35 -4.26 8.05 8.89
C ILE A 35 -4.16 8.07 7.35
N LEU A 36 -4.88 7.22 6.64
CA LEU A 36 -4.81 7.18 5.18
C LEU A 36 -5.30 8.48 4.54
N ARG A 37 -6.36 9.11 5.08
CA ARG A 37 -6.82 10.42 4.61
C ARG A 37 -5.79 11.50 4.91
N GLN A 38 -5.17 11.45 6.10
CA GLN A 38 -4.13 12.41 6.44
C GLN A 38 -2.93 12.29 5.50
N LEU A 39 -2.46 11.08 5.24
CA LEU A 39 -1.37 10.84 4.30
C LEU A 39 -1.67 11.33 2.87
N ALA A 40 -2.93 11.19 2.44
CA ALA A 40 -3.34 11.72 1.14
C ALA A 40 -3.35 13.26 1.12
N ARG A 41 -3.80 13.92 2.20
CA ARG A 41 -3.72 15.39 2.35
C ARG A 41 -2.28 15.88 2.33
N ASP A 42 -1.39 15.14 2.95
CA ASP A 42 0.04 15.46 3.05
C ASP A 42 0.81 15.12 1.76
N GLY A 43 0.13 14.62 0.72
CA GLY A 43 0.73 14.24 -0.57
C GLY A 43 1.59 12.99 -0.52
N GLN A 44 1.47 12.18 0.52
CA GLN A 44 2.24 10.93 0.71
C GLN A 44 1.61 9.72 0.01
N ILE A 45 0.31 9.79 -0.30
CA ILE A 45 -0.37 8.82 -1.16
C ILE A 45 -0.52 9.44 -2.54
N ILE A 46 0.20 8.90 -3.51
CA ILE A 46 0.20 9.37 -4.89
C ILE A 46 -0.83 8.60 -5.72
N ASP A 47 -0.99 7.31 -5.42
CA ASP A 47 -1.89 6.41 -6.13
C ASP A 47 -2.70 5.57 -5.15
N VAL A 48 -4.00 5.44 -5.41
CA VAL A 48 -4.93 4.68 -4.54
C VAL A 48 -5.01 3.25 -5.03
N ARG A 49 -4.02 2.47 -4.64
CA ARG A 49 -3.90 1.04 -4.94
C ARG A 49 -3.32 0.26 -3.76
N CYS A 50 -3.52 -1.04 -3.76
CA CYS A 50 -2.86 -1.91 -2.79
C CYS A 50 -1.34 -1.89 -3.00
N GLU A 51 -0.60 -1.44 -1.99
CA GLU A 51 0.87 -1.34 -2.02
C GLU A 51 1.56 -2.66 -1.67
N MET A 52 0.79 -3.70 -1.37
CA MET A 52 1.33 -5.03 -1.09
C MET A 52 2.10 -5.55 -2.31
N PRO A 53 3.38 -5.95 -2.21
CA PRO A 53 4.20 -6.38 -3.33
C PRO A 53 3.56 -7.51 -4.13
N GLN A 54 2.94 -8.46 -3.44
CA GLN A 54 2.14 -9.52 -4.03
C GLN A 54 0.69 -9.40 -3.59
N CYS A 55 -0.05 -8.55 -4.30
CA CYS A 55 -1.47 -8.38 -4.05
C CYS A 55 -2.24 -9.66 -4.44
N TYR A 56 -3.07 -10.17 -3.53
CA TYR A 56 -3.91 -11.34 -3.76
C TYR A 56 -5.15 -11.08 -4.64
N CYS A 57 -5.34 -9.87 -5.13
CA CYS A 57 -6.43 -9.54 -6.03
C CYS A 57 -6.31 -10.31 -7.34
N PHE A 58 -7.25 -11.17 -7.64
CA PHE A 58 -7.27 -12.07 -8.79
C PHE A 58 -7.05 -11.40 -10.15
N ARG A 59 -7.44 -10.14 -10.26
CA ARG A 59 -7.41 -9.43 -11.54
C ARG A 59 -6.14 -8.60 -11.73
N GLY A 60 -5.16 -8.71 -10.85
CA GLY A 60 -3.94 -7.90 -10.90
C GLY A 60 -4.18 -6.39 -10.76
N ARG A 61 -5.41 -6.00 -10.51
CA ARG A 61 -5.86 -4.60 -10.55
C ARG A 61 -5.77 -3.95 -9.20
N ARG A 62 -5.10 -4.26 -8.27
CA ARG A 62 -4.87 -3.56 -6.98
C ARG A 62 -5.93 -2.51 -6.58
N TYR A 63 -7.16 -2.59 -7.13
CA TYR A 63 -8.27 -1.67 -6.85
C TYR A 63 -8.92 -1.99 -5.50
N PHE A 64 -9.66 -1.02 -4.98
CA PHE A 64 -10.40 -1.19 -3.74
C PHE A 64 -11.90 -1.20 -3.95
N GLU A 65 -12.60 -1.95 -3.12
CA GLU A 65 -14.03 -1.85 -2.91
C GLU A 65 -14.33 -0.94 -1.72
N PRO A 66 -15.51 -0.28 -1.68
CA PRO A 66 -15.86 0.60 -0.58
C PRO A 66 -15.73 -0.07 0.80
N SER A 67 -15.27 0.69 1.79
CA SER A 67 -15.11 0.21 3.17
C SER A 67 -16.42 -0.28 3.79
N SER A 68 -17.56 0.30 3.38
CA SER A 68 -18.89 -0.08 3.82
C SER A 68 -19.31 -1.48 3.39
N SER A 69 -18.70 -2.04 2.34
CA SER A 69 -19.00 -3.39 1.86
C SER A 69 -18.53 -4.49 2.80
N GLY A 70 -17.58 -4.20 3.69
CA GLY A 70 -16.92 -5.21 4.52
C GLY A 70 -16.10 -6.24 3.75
N SER A 71 -15.90 -6.02 2.45
CA SER A 71 -15.23 -6.91 1.52
C SER A 71 -13.75 -7.14 1.88
N HIS A 72 -13.23 -8.27 1.43
CA HIS A 72 -11.80 -8.58 1.47
C HIS A 72 -10.94 -7.57 0.70
N TRP A 73 -11.54 -6.88 -0.26
CA TRP A 73 -10.89 -5.91 -1.14
C TRP A 73 -11.01 -4.45 -0.66
N SER A 74 -11.60 -4.25 0.53
CA SER A 74 -11.70 -2.92 1.13
C SER A 74 -10.32 -2.41 1.57
N PRO A 75 -10.10 -1.08 1.49
CA PRO A 75 -8.83 -0.48 1.88
C PRO A 75 -8.63 -0.52 3.41
N THR A 76 -7.39 -0.78 3.82
CA THR A 76 -6.96 -0.72 5.21
C THR A 76 -5.58 -0.07 5.32
N ALA A 77 -5.30 0.53 6.48
CA ALA A 77 -3.95 0.91 6.87
C ALA A 77 -3.23 -0.32 7.42
N ASP A 78 -2.19 -0.77 6.76
CA ASP A 78 -1.34 -1.87 7.18
C ASP A 78 -0.12 -1.33 7.94
N HIS A 79 0.24 -1.95 9.06
CA HIS A 79 1.45 -1.65 9.81
C HIS A 79 2.67 -2.22 9.08
N TYR A 80 3.41 -1.38 8.39
CA TYR A 80 4.59 -1.77 7.64
C TYR A 80 5.64 -0.64 7.64
N PRO A 81 6.92 -0.96 7.89
CA PRO A 81 7.48 -2.30 8.04
C PRO A 81 7.26 -2.99 9.39
N ARG A 82 6.96 -2.26 10.48
CA ARG A 82 6.87 -2.81 11.82
C ARG A 82 5.44 -3.14 12.23
N LEU A 83 5.19 -4.41 12.58
CA LEU A 83 3.88 -4.87 13.03
C LEU A 83 3.43 -4.21 14.34
N LYS A 84 2.13 -4.01 14.50
CA LYS A 84 1.52 -3.58 15.77
C LYS A 84 1.92 -4.50 16.94
N ALA A 85 1.93 -5.83 16.71
CA ALA A 85 2.33 -6.82 17.71
C ALA A 85 3.78 -6.66 18.18
N HIS A 86 4.62 -5.96 17.40
CA HIS A 86 6.01 -5.65 17.73
C HIS A 86 6.22 -4.17 18.13
N GLY A 87 5.16 -3.50 18.57
CA GLY A 87 5.19 -2.12 19.00
C GLY A 87 5.18 -1.08 17.88
N GLY A 88 4.83 -1.47 16.65
CA GLY A 88 4.64 -0.53 15.54
C GLY A 88 3.35 0.28 15.72
N HIS A 89 3.40 1.57 15.46
CA HIS A 89 2.26 2.47 15.38
C HIS A 89 1.98 2.85 13.94
N LEU A 90 0.76 3.27 13.64
CA LEU A 90 0.42 3.84 12.34
C LEU A 90 0.95 5.28 12.27
N THR A 91 2.14 5.40 11.70
CA THR A 91 2.84 6.66 11.44
C THR A 91 3.23 6.74 9.97
N PRO A 92 3.55 7.91 9.41
CA PRO A 92 3.90 8.06 7.99
C PRO A 92 5.00 7.11 7.51
N ASP A 93 5.94 6.76 8.38
CA ASP A 93 7.05 5.85 8.12
C ASP A 93 6.73 4.37 8.41
N ASN A 94 5.56 4.10 8.97
CA ASN A 94 5.13 2.74 9.36
C ASN A 94 3.69 2.43 8.95
N VAL A 95 3.29 2.84 7.76
CA VAL A 95 1.97 2.57 7.20
C VAL A 95 2.05 2.37 5.70
N ARG A 96 1.25 1.46 5.18
CA ARG A 96 0.97 1.34 3.75
C ARG A 96 -0.51 1.08 3.52
N LEU A 97 -0.97 1.40 2.32
CA LEU A 97 -2.33 1.15 1.88
C LEU A 97 -2.44 -0.27 1.34
N ALA A 98 -3.32 -1.09 1.89
CA ALA A 98 -3.49 -2.48 1.48
C ALA A 98 -4.94 -2.93 1.51
N HIS A 99 -5.28 -3.97 0.73
CA HIS A 99 -6.54 -4.67 0.90
C HIS A 99 -6.61 -5.32 2.29
N ARG A 100 -7.79 -5.39 2.85
CA ARG A 100 -8.03 -6.11 4.11
C ARG A 100 -7.49 -7.54 4.08
N LEU A 101 -7.71 -8.26 2.96
CA LEU A 101 -7.21 -9.63 2.80
C LEU A 101 -5.68 -9.68 2.75
N CYS A 102 -5.05 -8.80 1.98
CA CYS A 102 -3.59 -8.74 1.86
C CYS A 102 -2.94 -8.44 3.21
N ASN A 103 -3.44 -7.43 3.93
CA ASN A 103 -2.98 -7.07 5.27
C ASN A 103 -3.12 -8.26 6.24
N ARG A 104 -4.28 -8.91 6.29
CA ARG A 104 -4.50 -10.07 7.18
C ARG A 104 -3.58 -11.24 6.86
N ARG A 105 -3.36 -11.55 5.57
CA ARG A 105 -2.46 -12.63 5.16
C ARG A 105 -1.00 -12.34 5.49
N ASP A 106 -0.55 -11.12 5.24
CA ASP A 106 0.78 -10.66 5.62
C ASP A 106 1.01 -10.81 7.13
N TYR A 107 0.10 -10.26 7.93
CA TYR A 107 0.14 -10.39 9.40
C TYR A 107 0.21 -11.86 9.84
N THR A 108 -0.64 -12.72 9.28
CA THR A 108 -0.69 -14.16 9.63
C THR A 108 0.64 -14.84 9.36
N TRP A 109 1.28 -14.58 8.22
CA TRP A 109 2.56 -15.18 7.90
C TRP A 109 3.71 -14.64 8.74
N ARG A 110 3.71 -13.34 9.03
CA ARG A 110 4.73 -12.75 9.91
C ARG A 110 4.63 -13.32 11.34
N MET A 111 3.41 -13.54 11.84
CA MET A 111 3.22 -14.21 13.14
C MET A 111 3.64 -15.68 13.11
N LYS A 112 3.45 -16.40 11.99
CA LYS A 112 3.96 -17.77 11.83
C LYS A 112 5.48 -17.82 11.78
N ILE A 113 6.13 -16.86 11.13
CA ILE A 113 7.60 -16.71 11.16
C ILE A 113 8.09 -16.54 12.60
N ASN A 114 7.45 -15.68 13.38
CA ASN A 114 7.75 -15.51 14.79
C ASN A 114 7.62 -16.81 15.58
N ALA A 115 6.56 -17.57 15.34
CA ALA A 115 6.36 -18.86 16.00
C ALA A 115 7.44 -19.89 15.63
N MET A 116 7.90 -19.89 14.37
CA MET A 116 9.01 -20.76 13.93
C MET A 116 10.33 -20.37 14.60
N LEU A 117 10.62 -19.08 14.71
CA LEU A 117 11.78 -18.57 15.46
C LEU A 117 11.70 -18.96 16.93
N GLY A 118 10.53 -18.87 17.54
CA GLY A 118 10.30 -19.33 18.92
C GLY A 118 10.56 -20.82 19.13
N LYS A 119 10.43 -21.63 18.07
CA LYS A 119 10.83 -23.06 18.06
C LYS A 119 12.31 -23.28 17.75
N ARG A 120 13.11 -22.22 17.73
CA ARG A 120 14.56 -22.24 17.45
C ARG A 120 14.93 -22.71 16.04
N MET A 121 14.02 -22.62 15.07
CA MET A 121 14.37 -22.85 13.67
C MET A 121 15.33 -21.75 13.20
N SER A 122 16.32 -22.14 12.40
CA SER A 122 17.23 -21.18 11.77
C SER A 122 16.50 -20.35 10.71
N LEU A 123 17.07 -19.21 10.33
CA LEU A 123 16.48 -18.36 9.28
C LEU A 123 16.44 -19.10 7.94
N GLU A 124 17.42 -19.96 7.66
CA GLU A 124 17.50 -20.79 6.47
C GLU A 124 16.38 -21.83 6.44
N GLU A 125 16.18 -22.57 7.54
CA GLU A 125 15.09 -23.56 7.66
C GLU A 125 13.71 -22.91 7.52
N ILE A 126 13.52 -21.70 8.07
CA ILE A 126 12.28 -20.95 7.90
C ILE A 126 12.09 -20.55 6.44
N ALA A 127 13.13 -20.03 5.78
CA ALA A 127 13.08 -19.66 4.36
C ALA A 127 12.72 -20.87 3.49
N GLU A 128 13.32 -22.03 3.71
CA GLU A 128 13.00 -23.27 3.01
C GLU A 128 11.55 -23.70 3.22
N ALA A 129 11.08 -23.69 4.45
CA ALA A 129 9.69 -24.04 4.78
C ALA A 129 8.67 -23.10 4.12
N LEU A 130 8.96 -21.80 4.05
CA LEU A 130 8.11 -20.81 3.39
C LEU A 130 8.11 -21.00 1.86
N ASN A 131 9.27 -21.29 1.27
CA ASN A 131 9.41 -21.56 -0.16
C ASN A 131 8.70 -22.85 -0.56
N ALA A 132 8.85 -23.93 0.23
CA ALA A 132 8.16 -25.19 -0.02
C ALA A 132 6.63 -25.03 -0.03
N LYS A 133 6.09 -24.10 0.76
CA LYS A 133 4.67 -23.76 0.82
C LYS A 133 4.26 -22.66 -0.16
N GLN A 134 5.18 -22.19 -1.00
CA GLN A 134 4.97 -21.12 -1.96
C GLN A 134 4.37 -19.84 -1.33
N VAL A 135 4.79 -19.52 -0.11
CA VAL A 135 4.34 -18.33 0.61
C VAL A 135 4.89 -17.08 -0.07
N PRO A 136 4.05 -16.12 -0.46
CA PRO A 136 4.51 -14.87 -1.04
C PRO A 136 5.41 -14.10 -0.06
N THR A 137 6.45 -13.48 -0.58
CA THR A 137 7.33 -12.63 0.24
C THR A 137 6.67 -11.28 0.53
N ILE A 138 6.88 -10.74 1.72
CA ILE A 138 6.35 -9.43 2.11
C ILE A 138 7.10 -8.25 1.49
N HIS A 139 8.26 -8.50 0.89
CA HIS A 139 9.15 -7.49 0.33
C HIS A 139 9.23 -7.52 -1.20
N GLY A 140 8.37 -8.31 -1.86
CA GLY A 140 8.29 -8.35 -3.34
C GLY A 140 9.40 -9.14 -4.01
N THR A 141 10.20 -9.90 -3.28
CA THR A 141 11.17 -10.86 -3.85
C THR A 141 10.47 -12.15 -4.26
N ASN A 142 11.00 -12.85 -5.26
CA ASN A 142 10.38 -14.09 -5.74
C ASN A 142 10.56 -15.27 -4.79
N ARG A 143 11.46 -15.17 -3.86
CA ARG A 143 11.82 -16.26 -2.97
C ARG A 143 12.23 -15.76 -1.58
N TRP A 144 11.88 -16.52 -0.56
CA TRP A 144 12.40 -16.32 0.79
C TRP A 144 13.86 -16.70 0.89
N THR A 145 14.63 -15.90 1.60
CA THR A 145 16.03 -16.10 1.96
C THR A 145 16.20 -15.78 3.43
N ALA A 146 17.28 -16.24 4.08
CA ALA A 146 17.54 -15.90 5.46
C ALA A 146 17.52 -14.38 5.75
N PRO A 147 18.12 -13.51 4.92
CA PRO A 147 17.98 -12.06 5.09
C PRO A 147 16.53 -11.56 4.98
N SER A 148 15.71 -12.11 4.07
CA SER A 148 14.31 -11.68 3.94
C SER A 148 13.43 -12.14 5.10
N VAL A 149 13.71 -13.32 5.67
CA VAL A 149 13.08 -13.80 6.92
C VAL A 149 13.45 -12.88 8.07
N ARG A 150 14.73 -12.54 8.23
CA ARG A 150 15.20 -11.59 9.25
C ARG A 150 14.50 -10.25 9.13
N LYS A 151 14.38 -9.71 7.92
CA LYS A 151 13.69 -8.45 7.68
C LYS A 151 12.21 -8.51 8.04
N ALA A 152 11.53 -9.63 7.76
CA ALA A 152 10.14 -9.84 8.13
C ALA A 152 9.91 -9.90 9.64
N PHE A 153 10.90 -10.38 10.38
CA PHE A 153 10.85 -10.49 11.83
C PHE A 153 11.16 -9.17 12.55
N VAL A 154 12.18 -8.46 12.08
CA VAL A 154 12.64 -7.20 12.72
C VAL A 154 11.69 -6.04 12.37
N SER A 155 10.88 -6.18 11.33
CA SER A 155 9.94 -5.16 10.87
C SER A 155 8.66 -5.15 11.69
#